data_c9fdf852b44973553bc31b3cd4141163
#
_entry.id   c9fdf852b44973553bc31b3cd4141163
#
_cell.length_a   1.000
_cell.length_b   1.000
_cell.length_c   1.000
_cell.angle_alpha   90.00
_cell.angle_beta   90.00
_cell.angle_gamma   90.00
#
_symmetry.space_group_name_H-M   'P 1'
#
loop_
_entity.id
_entity.type
_entity.pdbx_description
1 polymer ?
#
loop_
_entity_poly.entity_id
_entity_poly.type
_entity_poly.pdbx_seq_one_letter_code
_entity_poly.pdbx_strand_id
1 'polypeptide(L)'
;MTEIPGWLSTEIRTGDAIERLASKLKEMSAEPSRAFFARDAENILQSGAVVLVGSRYGVMGLNCGWCGFPTCAEKTGQAPLAPCAFNTNDLGIAVGSAVSVAADHRADCRVLYSGGVGALALDMLPGCRAALAIPVSATGKSPFFDRKPL
;
A
#
# COMPACT_ATOMS: atom_id res chain seq x y z
N MET A 1 -12.74 -2.87 -19.96
CA MET A 1 -11.69 -2.36 -19.05
C MET A 1 -12.41 -1.57 -17.97
N THR A 2 -12.43 -2.06 -16.73
CA THR A 2 -13.08 -1.34 -15.62
C THR A 2 -12.15 -0.19 -15.25
N GLU A 3 -12.61 1.05 -15.39
CA GLU A 3 -11.84 2.22 -14.97
C GLU A 3 -11.58 2.16 -13.46
N ILE A 4 -10.34 2.38 -13.07
CA ILE A 4 -9.97 2.50 -11.65
C ILE A 4 -10.63 3.78 -11.12
N PRO A 5 -11.34 3.72 -9.97
CA PRO A 5 -11.95 4.91 -9.38
C PRO A 5 -10.93 6.05 -9.23
N GLY A 6 -11.33 7.29 -9.54
CA GLY A 6 -10.43 8.45 -9.58
C GLY A 6 -9.70 8.78 -8.26
N TRP A 7 -10.11 8.18 -7.14
CA TRP A 7 -9.42 8.29 -5.85
C TRP A 7 -8.36 7.21 -5.61
N LEU A 8 -8.29 6.16 -6.45
CA LEU A 8 -7.21 5.19 -6.41
C LEU A 8 -6.07 5.60 -7.34
N SER A 9 -4.86 5.25 -6.97
CA SER A 9 -3.65 5.39 -7.78
C SER A 9 -2.83 4.12 -7.69
N THR A 10 -2.27 3.70 -8.82
CA THR A 10 -1.34 2.57 -8.90
C THR A 10 -0.07 3.01 -9.58
N GLU A 11 1.06 2.52 -9.07
CA GLU A 11 2.38 2.78 -9.61
C GLU A 11 3.23 1.52 -9.52
N ILE A 12 4.07 1.27 -10.51
CA ILE A 12 5.06 0.20 -10.48
C ILE A 12 6.43 0.82 -10.32
N ARG A 13 7.23 0.29 -9.40
CA ARG A 13 8.60 0.73 -9.12
C ARG A 13 9.58 -0.41 -9.30
N THR A 14 10.71 -0.11 -9.93
CA THR A 14 11.82 -1.04 -10.19
C THR A 14 13.16 -0.32 -9.99
N GLY A 15 14.27 -1.06 -10.01
CA GLY A 15 15.61 -0.48 -9.94
C GLY A 15 15.81 0.43 -8.74
N ASP A 16 16.42 1.60 -8.94
CA ASP A 16 16.78 2.56 -7.88
C ASP A 16 15.60 2.96 -6.98
N ALA A 17 14.37 2.91 -7.50
CA ALA A 17 13.20 3.22 -6.69
C ALA A 17 12.93 2.16 -5.61
N ILE A 18 13.27 0.88 -5.87
CA ILE A 18 13.23 -0.20 -4.89
C ILE A 18 14.25 0.06 -3.78
N GLU A 19 15.47 0.42 -4.14
CA GLU A 19 16.55 0.72 -3.19
C GLU A 19 16.20 1.91 -2.30
N ARG A 20 15.68 2.99 -2.89
CA ARG A 20 15.22 4.17 -2.17
C ARG A 20 14.09 3.83 -1.17
N LEU A 21 13.13 3.01 -1.59
CA LEU A 21 12.02 2.59 -0.72
C LEU A 21 12.54 1.73 0.43
N ALA A 22 13.40 0.76 0.16
CA ALA A 22 14.01 -0.09 1.18
C ALA A 22 14.86 0.71 2.17
N SER A 23 15.66 1.67 1.67
CA SER A 23 16.45 2.56 2.52
C SER A 23 15.55 3.38 3.45
N LYS A 24 14.43 3.90 2.94
CA LYS A 24 13.46 4.64 3.75
C LYS A 24 12.83 3.77 4.83
N LEU A 25 12.51 2.52 4.54
CA LEU A 25 11.98 1.60 5.54
C LEU A 25 13.03 1.30 6.63
N LYS A 26 14.29 1.12 6.26
CA LYS A 26 15.39 0.94 7.24
C LYS A 26 15.54 2.16 8.15
N GLU A 27 15.49 3.36 7.61
CA GLU A 27 15.48 4.60 8.39
C GLU A 27 14.32 4.61 9.40
N MET A 28 13.10 4.31 8.92
CA MET A 28 11.90 4.33 9.75
C MET A 28 11.88 3.22 10.80
N SER A 29 12.60 2.12 10.60
CA SER A 29 12.69 1.00 11.54
C SER A 29 13.44 1.33 12.83
N ALA A 30 14.12 2.47 12.91
CA ALA A 30 14.74 2.97 14.13
C ALA A 30 13.71 3.27 15.24
N GLU A 31 12.45 3.52 14.88
CA GLU A 31 11.37 3.64 15.83
C GLU A 31 10.96 2.26 16.34
N PRO A 32 10.90 2.02 17.67
CA PRO A 32 10.61 0.68 18.23
C PRO A 32 9.29 0.07 17.73
N SER A 33 8.24 0.88 17.57
CA SER A 33 6.94 0.44 17.04
C SER A 33 7.00 -0.03 15.57
N ARG A 34 8.06 0.32 14.85
CA ARG A 34 8.30 0.05 13.43
C ARG A 34 9.49 -0.88 13.18
N ALA A 35 10.03 -1.53 14.20
CA ALA A 35 11.20 -2.41 14.05
C ALA A 35 11.04 -3.45 12.93
N PHE A 36 9.82 -3.94 12.68
CA PHE A 36 9.52 -4.89 11.59
C PHE A 36 9.73 -4.31 10.18
N PHE A 37 9.82 -2.98 10.01
CA PHE A 37 10.10 -2.34 8.72
C PHE A 37 11.47 -2.76 8.16
N ALA A 38 12.44 -3.07 9.03
CA ALA A 38 13.75 -3.56 8.59
C ALA A 38 13.64 -4.87 7.81
N ARG A 39 12.83 -5.82 8.29
CA ARG A 39 12.56 -7.09 7.58
C ARG A 39 11.83 -6.83 6.26
N ASP A 40 10.86 -5.93 6.26
CA ASP A 40 10.08 -5.63 5.07
C ASP A 40 10.91 -4.89 4.01
N ALA A 41 11.93 -4.12 4.43
CA ALA A 41 12.92 -3.55 3.54
C ALA A 41 13.72 -4.63 2.80
N GLU A 42 14.13 -5.71 3.48
CA GLU A 42 14.80 -6.84 2.84
C GLU A 42 13.89 -7.56 1.83
N ASN A 43 12.60 -7.72 2.15
CA ASN A 43 11.63 -8.28 1.20
C ASN A 43 11.52 -7.42 -0.07
N ILE A 44 11.54 -6.10 0.07
CA ILE A 44 11.49 -5.16 -1.04
C ILE A 44 12.76 -5.27 -1.89
N LEU A 45 13.94 -5.35 -1.29
CA LEU A 45 15.20 -5.52 -2.02
C LEU A 45 15.29 -6.84 -2.79
N GLN A 46 14.60 -7.89 -2.35
CA GLN A 46 14.55 -9.19 -3.02
C GLN A 46 13.48 -9.28 -4.11
N SER A 47 12.72 -8.22 -4.34
CA SER A 47 11.69 -8.18 -5.36
C SER A 47 12.22 -7.67 -6.70
N GLY A 48 11.65 -8.17 -7.80
CA GLY A 48 11.93 -7.63 -9.14
C GLY A 48 11.16 -6.35 -9.45
N ALA A 49 10.01 -6.18 -8.79
CA ALA A 49 9.18 -4.98 -8.89
C ALA A 49 8.37 -4.79 -7.61
N VAL A 50 7.93 -3.57 -7.36
CA VAL A 50 6.99 -3.24 -6.30
C VAL A 50 5.78 -2.53 -6.91
N VAL A 51 4.60 -3.12 -6.76
CA VAL A 51 3.34 -2.48 -7.13
C VAL A 51 2.87 -1.67 -5.91
N LEU A 52 2.69 -0.38 -6.11
CA LEU A 52 2.17 0.54 -5.11
C LEU A 52 0.70 0.80 -5.43
N VAL A 53 -0.18 0.64 -4.45
CA VAL A 53 -1.60 0.97 -4.55
C VAL A 53 -1.93 1.97 -3.45
N GLY A 54 -2.45 3.13 -3.83
CA GLY A 54 -2.76 4.21 -2.90
C GLY A 54 -4.16 4.75 -3.09
N SER A 55 -4.70 5.35 -2.05
CA SER A 55 -6.01 6.01 -2.04
C SER A 55 -5.88 7.45 -1.58
N ARG A 56 -6.50 8.35 -2.36
CA ARG A 56 -6.80 9.73 -1.95
C ARG A 56 -8.04 9.71 -1.07
N TYR A 57 -8.08 10.57 -0.06
CA TYR A 57 -9.25 10.67 0.80
C TYR A 57 -10.25 11.67 0.25
N GLY A 58 -11.50 11.29 0.25
CA GLY A 58 -12.62 12.10 -0.14
C GLY A 58 -13.93 11.48 0.36
N VAL A 59 -15.03 12.18 0.25
CA VAL A 59 -16.37 11.65 0.57
C VAL A 59 -17.09 11.22 -0.71
N MET A 60 -17.84 10.12 -0.61
CA MET A 60 -18.65 9.61 -1.74
C MET A 60 -20.01 10.30 -1.88
N GLY A 61 -20.42 11.13 -0.91
CA GLY A 61 -21.72 11.82 -0.94
C GLY A 61 -22.92 10.93 -0.60
N LEU A 62 -22.71 9.70 -0.16
CA LEU A 62 -23.78 8.70 0.03
C LEU A 62 -24.52 8.83 1.36
N ASN A 63 -24.00 9.59 2.32
CA ASN A 63 -24.54 9.71 3.69
C ASN A 63 -24.84 8.34 4.35
N CYS A 64 -23.99 7.34 4.08
CA CYS A 64 -24.22 5.94 4.45
C CYS A 64 -23.90 5.61 5.93
N GLY A 65 -23.25 6.52 6.64
CA GLY A 65 -22.87 6.33 8.05
C GLY A 65 -21.68 5.38 8.28
N TRP A 66 -21.13 4.71 7.27
CA TRP A 66 -20.08 3.67 7.43
C TRP A 66 -18.77 4.21 8.02
N CYS A 67 -18.47 5.47 7.86
CA CYS A 67 -17.30 6.11 8.48
C CYS A 67 -17.55 6.63 9.91
N GLY A 68 -18.72 6.31 10.49
CA GLY A 68 -19.10 6.73 11.84
C GLY A 68 -19.74 8.12 11.94
N PHE A 69 -19.93 8.83 10.83
CA PHE A 69 -20.63 10.12 10.77
C PHE A 69 -21.97 9.93 10.07
N PRO A 70 -23.07 10.53 10.59
CA PRO A 70 -24.40 10.41 9.99
C PRO A 70 -24.46 10.92 8.56
N THR A 71 -23.72 11.98 8.25
CA THR A 71 -23.67 12.57 6.91
C THR A 71 -22.23 12.83 6.43
N CYS A 72 -22.06 12.90 5.12
CA CYS A 72 -20.77 13.25 4.53
C CYS A 72 -20.35 14.68 4.85
N ALA A 73 -21.31 15.58 5.01
CA ALA A 73 -21.05 16.97 5.41
C ALA A 73 -20.46 17.04 6.83
N GLU A 74 -21.07 16.33 7.78
CA GLU A 74 -20.56 16.25 9.16
C GLU A 74 -19.15 15.64 9.20
N LYS A 75 -18.91 14.54 8.47
CA LYS A 75 -17.58 13.95 8.34
C LYS A 75 -16.56 14.98 7.84
N THR A 76 -16.89 15.72 6.79
CA THR A 76 -15.99 16.72 6.21
C THR A 76 -15.72 17.88 7.17
N GLY A 77 -16.75 18.33 7.90
CA GLY A 77 -16.62 19.42 8.86
C GLY A 77 -15.83 19.02 10.12
N GLN A 78 -16.07 17.83 10.67
CA GLN A 78 -15.49 17.39 11.94
C GLN A 78 -14.16 16.63 11.79
N ALA A 79 -13.99 15.88 10.70
CA ALA A 79 -12.83 15.03 10.47
C ALA A 79 -12.40 15.02 8.99
N PRO A 80 -11.95 16.16 8.43
CA PRO A 80 -11.61 16.28 7.01
C PRO A 80 -10.47 15.36 6.59
N LEU A 81 -9.58 15.03 7.52
CA LEU A 81 -8.40 14.16 7.27
C LEU A 81 -8.67 12.67 7.52
N ALA A 82 -9.84 12.29 8.05
CA ALA A 82 -10.20 10.89 8.19
C ALA A 82 -10.64 10.31 6.83
N PRO A 83 -10.37 9.03 6.54
CA PRO A 83 -10.86 8.40 5.32
C PRO A 83 -12.38 8.27 5.32
N CYS A 84 -12.99 8.31 4.16
CA CYS A 84 -14.29 7.70 3.95
C CYS A 84 -14.09 6.16 3.98
N ALA A 85 -15.04 5.42 4.52
CA ALA A 85 -14.94 3.95 4.57
C ALA A 85 -14.71 3.34 3.17
N PHE A 86 -15.31 3.91 2.13
CA PHE A 86 -15.09 3.46 0.75
C PHE A 86 -13.67 3.68 0.26
N ASN A 87 -12.95 4.70 0.70
CA ASN A 87 -11.56 4.90 0.29
C ASN A 87 -10.66 3.72 0.74
N THR A 88 -10.87 3.24 1.96
CA THR A 88 -10.11 2.09 2.50
C THR A 88 -10.61 0.75 1.99
N ASN A 89 -11.93 0.62 1.80
CA ASN A 89 -12.54 -0.58 1.23
C ASN A 89 -12.07 -0.81 -0.22
N ASP A 90 -12.14 0.22 -1.06
CA ASP A 90 -11.72 0.14 -2.45
C ASP A 90 -10.21 -0.09 -2.58
N LEU A 91 -9.40 0.50 -1.67
CA LEU A 91 -7.97 0.20 -1.58
C LEU A 91 -7.74 -1.30 -1.33
N GLY A 92 -8.50 -1.90 -0.40
CA GLY A 92 -8.42 -3.33 -0.10
C GLY A 92 -8.83 -4.20 -1.30
N ILE A 93 -9.89 -3.82 -2.01
CA ILE A 93 -10.36 -4.52 -3.22
C ILE A 93 -9.31 -4.45 -4.33
N ALA A 94 -8.72 -3.26 -4.56
CA ALA A 94 -7.69 -3.09 -5.58
C ALA A 94 -6.42 -3.92 -5.27
N VAL A 95 -6.00 -3.94 -4.00
CA VAL A 95 -4.88 -4.76 -3.54
C VAL A 95 -5.18 -6.26 -3.71
N GLY A 96 -6.37 -6.71 -3.33
CA GLY A 96 -6.80 -8.10 -3.51
C GLY A 96 -6.81 -8.52 -4.98
N SER A 97 -7.29 -7.64 -5.86
CA SER A 97 -7.25 -7.87 -7.31
C SER A 97 -5.81 -7.98 -7.84
N ALA A 98 -4.92 -7.08 -7.42
CA ALA A 98 -3.51 -7.11 -7.83
C ALA A 98 -2.81 -8.41 -7.38
N VAL A 99 -3.06 -8.85 -6.14
CA VAL A 99 -2.52 -10.12 -5.61
C VAL A 99 -3.07 -11.33 -6.38
N SER A 100 -4.36 -11.33 -6.74
CA SER A 100 -4.95 -12.39 -7.56
C SER A 100 -4.28 -12.49 -8.93
N VAL A 101 -4.05 -11.35 -9.59
CA VAL A 101 -3.33 -11.33 -10.88
C VAL A 101 -1.91 -11.87 -10.73
N ALA A 102 -1.18 -11.49 -9.68
CA ALA A 102 0.16 -12.02 -9.41
C ALA A 102 0.13 -13.56 -9.25
N ALA A 103 -0.85 -14.09 -8.52
CA ALA A 103 -1.01 -15.53 -8.32
C ALA A 103 -1.33 -16.26 -9.64
N ASP A 104 -2.18 -15.71 -10.49
CA ASP A 104 -2.51 -16.28 -11.80
C ASP A 104 -1.26 -16.38 -12.71
N HIS A 105 -0.33 -15.42 -12.57
CA HIS A 105 0.96 -15.42 -13.24
C HIS A 105 2.06 -16.20 -12.49
N ARG A 106 1.72 -16.91 -11.40
CA ARG A 106 2.67 -17.65 -10.56
C ARG A 106 3.82 -16.78 -10.05
N ALA A 107 3.57 -15.52 -9.85
CA ALA A 107 4.51 -14.59 -9.23
C ALA A 107 4.29 -14.56 -7.71
N ASP A 108 5.35 -14.75 -6.95
CA ASP A 108 5.31 -14.57 -5.50
C ASP A 108 5.07 -13.10 -5.16
N CYS A 109 4.24 -12.84 -4.18
CA CYS A 109 4.01 -11.49 -3.70
C CYS A 109 3.63 -11.47 -2.22
N ARG A 110 3.73 -10.30 -1.62
CA ARG A 110 3.32 -10.05 -0.24
C ARG A 110 2.80 -8.62 -0.10
N VAL A 111 1.67 -8.44 0.57
CA VAL A 111 1.17 -7.10 0.88
C VAL A 111 1.91 -6.55 2.09
N LEU A 112 2.52 -5.37 1.94
CA LEU A 112 3.29 -4.68 2.98
C LEU A 112 2.67 -3.31 3.30
N TYR A 113 2.18 -3.16 4.52
CA TYR A 113 1.78 -1.87 5.07
C TYR A 113 2.97 -0.90 5.16
N SER A 114 4.09 -1.40 5.68
CA SER A 114 5.35 -0.64 5.81
C SER A 114 5.80 -0.01 4.49
N GLY A 115 5.75 -0.81 3.40
CA GLY A 115 6.10 -0.33 2.06
C GLY A 115 5.18 0.79 1.56
N GLY A 116 3.88 0.71 1.88
CA GLY A 116 2.93 1.80 1.60
C GLY A 116 3.27 3.08 2.36
N VAL A 117 3.60 2.97 3.66
CA VAL A 117 4.02 4.11 4.49
C VAL A 117 5.32 4.74 3.96
N GLY A 118 6.30 3.92 3.60
CA GLY A 118 7.55 4.40 3.00
C GLY A 118 7.35 5.09 1.65
N ALA A 119 6.47 4.53 0.81
CA ALA A 119 6.13 5.11 -0.49
C ALA A 119 5.46 6.49 -0.36
N LEU A 120 4.56 6.66 0.60
CA LEU A 120 3.95 7.96 0.90
C LEU A 120 4.98 8.96 1.41
N ALA A 121 5.89 8.54 2.28
CA ALA A 121 6.96 9.39 2.80
C ALA A 121 7.96 9.85 1.72
N LEU A 122 8.07 9.10 0.62
CA LEU A 122 8.90 9.44 -0.55
C LEU A 122 8.12 10.12 -1.68
N ASP A 123 6.85 10.47 -1.44
CA ASP A 123 5.92 11.03 -2.45
C ASP A 123 5.85 10.20 -3.74
N MET A 124 5.93 8.87 -3.62
CA MET A 124 5.82 7.96 -4.76
C MET A 124 4.38 7.79 -5.26
N LEU A 125 3.40 8.25 -4.50
CA LEU A 125 1.96 8.26 -4.82
C LEU A 125 1.36 9.64 -4.48
N PRO A 126 1.59 10.65 -5.34
CA PRO A 126 1.17 12.02 -5.06
C PRO A 126 -0.32 12.14 -4.74
N GLY A 127 -0.63 12.86 -3.67
CA GLY A 127 -2.00 13.10 -3.20
C GLY A 127 -2.66 11.92 -2.49
N CYS A 128 -2.07 10.73 -2.45
CA CYS A 128 -2.57 9.61 -1.66
C CYS A 128 -2.29 9.82 -0.18
N ARG A 129 -3.17 9.29 0.68
CA ARG A 129 -3.06 9.34 2.14
C ARG A 129 -3.02 7.97 2.80
N ALA A 130 -3.45 6.94 2.11
CA ALA A 130 -3.23 5.56 2.47
C ALA A 130 -2.60 4.83 1.28
N ALA A 131 -1.69 3.92 1.55
CA ALA A 131 -1.08 3.10 0.52
C ALA A 131 -0.64 1.75 1.07
N LEU A 132 -0.59 0.77 0.18
CA LEU A 132 0.00 -0.55 0.41
C LEU A 132 0.99 -0.83 -0.72
N ALA A 133 2.05 -1.55 -0.40
CA ALA A 133 3.04 -2.00 -1.36
C ALA A 133 2.94 -3.51 -1.54
N ILE A 134 3.13 -3.97 -2.76
CA ILE A 134 3.11 -5.39 -3.12
C ILE A 134 4.43 -5.67 -3.85
N PRO A 135 5.51 -6.04 -3.14
CA PRO A 135 6.70 -6.56 -3.79
C PRO A 135 6.35 -7.87 -4.51
N VAL A 136 6.87 -8.01 -5.72
CA VAL A 136 6.61 -9.14 -6.63
C VAL A 136 7.92 -9.77 -7.04
N SER A 137 7.98 -11.10 -7.03
CA SER A 137 9.15 -11.87 -7.44
C SER A 137 8.73 -13.09 -8.26
N ALA A 138 9.52 -13.42 -9.27
CA ALA A 138 9.35 -14.60 -10.12
C ALA A 138 10.63 -15.47 -10.07
N THR A 139 11.12 -15.78 -8.87
CA THR A 139 12.29 -16.62 -8.63
C THR A 139 11.88 -18.05 -8.30
N GLY A 140 12.80 -18.99 -8.39
CA GLY A 140 12.54 -20.42 -8.10
C GLY A 140 12.19 -20.74 -6.64
N LYS A 141 12.35 -19.77 -5.73
CA LYS A 141 12.00 -19.86 -4.32
C LYS A 141 11.37 -18.52 -3.87
N SER A 142 10.24 -18.58 -3.17
CA SER A 142 9.59 -17.39 -2.67
C SER A 142 10.47 -16.64 -1.65
N PRO A 143 10.90 -15.41 -1.93
CA PRO A 143 11.76 -14.68 -1.01
C PRO A 143 11.01 -14.10 0.19
N PHE A 144 9.67 -14.00 0.13
CA PHE A 144 8.89 -13.26 1.10
C PHE A 144 8.49 -14.06 2.34
N PHE A 145 8.52 -15.38 2.25
CA PHE A 145 8.09 -16.29 3.32
C PHE A 145 9.20 -17.20 3.82
N ASP A 146 10.37 -17.16 3.19
CA ASP A 146 11.56 -17.89 3.63
C ASP A 146 12.25 -17.12 4.76
N ARG A 147 11.71 -17.27 5.97
CA ARG A 147 12.19 -16.54 7.15
C ARG A 147 13.37 -17.25 7.78
N LYS A 148 14.44 -16.50 8.04
CA LYS A 148 15.44 -16.95 9.01
C LYS A 148 14.77 -17.01 10.39
N PRO A 149 15.09 -18.02 11.23
CA PRO A 149 14.66 -18.00 12.63
C PRO A 149 15.08 -16.69 13.29
N LEU A 150 14.21 -16.14 14.13
CA LEU A 150 14.52 -14.96 14.95
C LEU A 150 15.51 -15.35 16.02
#